data_b9885d8413012a68085af60a5a94407f
#
_entry.id   b9885d8413012a68085af60a5a94407f
#
_cell.length_a   1.000
_cell.length_b   1.000
_cell.length_c   1.000
_cell.angle_alpha   90.00
_cell.angle_beta   90.00
_cell.angle_gamma   90.00
#
_symmetry.space_group_name_H-M   'P 1'
#
loop_
_entity.id
_entity.type
_entity.pdbx_description
1 polymer ?
#
loop_
_entity_poly.entity_id
_entity_poly.type
_entity_poly.pdbx_seq_one_letter_code
_entity_poly.pdbx_strand_id
1 'polypeptide(L)'
;VLVEEYLTSVISSEMSATSSLALLKAHAIISRSWLLNKLYNKKLSLQQSEFRTFTEDGTEKFTRWQDHLDHIDFDVCADDHCQRYQGITKVSSPAVAEAIKETYGKVLFFDGKICDARFYKACGGVTEYFENCWEEVHHPYLVPVKDNLDDQAIPNLTDEKECEKWLLSAPKSFCNTTDKAVLSEVLNNYD
;
A
#
# COMPACT_ATOMS: atom_id res chain seq x y z
N VAL A 1 4.81 21.10 -6.22
CA VAL A 1 5.93 20.23 -5.82
C VAL A 1 6.26 19.28 -6.96
N LEU A 2 7.54 19.07 -7.25
CA LEU A 2 7.95 18.08 -8.25
C LEU A 2 7.72 16.66 -7.71
N VAL A 3 7.44 15.69 -8.62
CA VAL A 3 7.17 14.29 -8.25
C VAL A 3 8.26 13.69 -7.37
N GLU A 4 9.51 13.90 -7.72
CA GLU A 4 10.64 13.32 -6.98
C GLU A 4 10.85 13.99 -5.60
N GLU A 5 10.52 15.25 -5.46
CA GLU A 5 10.52 15.97 -4.16
C GLU A 5 9.38 15.45 -3.27
N TYR A 6 8.18 15.26 -3.84
CA TYR A 6 7.07 14.63 -3.15
C TYR A 6 7.45 13.23 -2.64
N LEU A 7 8.05 12.41 -3.50
CA LEU A 7 8.47 11.05 -3.15
C LEU A 7 9.54 11.03 -2.06
N THR A 8 10.43 12.01 -2.00
CA THR A 8 11.42 12.11 -0.91
C THR A 8 10.73 12.20 0.44
N SER A 9 9.68 13.02 0.54
CA SER A 9 8.89 13.14 1.77
C SER A 9 8.09 11.87 2.06
N VAL A 10 7.42 11.29 1.06
CA VAL A 10 6.62 10.07 1.22
C VAL A 10 7.47 8.91 1.71
N ILE A 11 8.58 8.60 1.04
CA ILE A 11 9.45 7.47 1.38
C ILE A 11 10.03 7.64 2.79
N SER A 12 10.40 8.85 3.16
CA SER A 12 10.90 9.16 4.51
C SER A 12 9.82 9.13 5.60
N SER A 13 8.54 9.12 5.22
CA SER A 13 7.40 9.17 6.15
C SER A 13 6.70 7.83 6.28
N GLU A 14 6.57 7.09 5.18
CA GLU A 14 5.91 5.78 5.15
C GLU A 14 6.80 4.67 5.68
N MET A 15 8.07 4.69 5.30
CA MET A 15 9.08 3.74 5.73
C MET A 15 10.17 4.44 6.54
N SER A 16 10.94 3.68 7.31
CA SER A 16 12.11 4.25 7.95
C SER A 16 13.15 4.67 6.91
N ALA A 17 13.65 5.90 7.03
CA ALA A 17 14.73 6.40 6.17
C ALA A 17 16.06 5.61 6.34
N THR A 18 16.15 4.74 7.33
CA THR A 18 17.27 3.82 7.61
C THR A 18 17.05 2.41 7.04
N SER A 19 15.93 2.16 6.37
CA SER A 19 15.64 0.89 5.71
C SER A 19 16.67 0.58 4.62
N SER A 20 16.74 -0.70 4.21
CA SER A 20 17.68 -1.12 3.17
C SER A 20 17.45 -0.36 1.86
N LEU A 21 18.52 -0.07 1.14
CA LEU A 21 18.45 0.62 -0.15
C LEU A 21 17.53 -0.10 -1.15
N ALA A 22 17.49 -1.44 -1.11
CA ALA A 22 16.61 -2.25 -1.96
C ALA A 22 15.12 -1.99 -1.66
N LEU A 23 14.73 -1.95 -0.37
CA LEU A 23 13.37 -1.60 0.04
C LEU A 23 13.01 -0.18 -0.36
N LEU A 24 13.89 0.78 -0.12
CA LEU A 24 13.67 2.18 -0.49
C LEU A 24 13.49 2.37 -2.00
N LYS A 25 14.26 1.64 -2.83
CA LYS A 25 14.10 1.65 -4.30
C LYS A 25 12.77 1.04 -4.73
N ALA A 26 12.39 -0.11 -4.18
CA ALA A 26 11.09 -0.73 -4.47
C ALA A 26 9.95 0.21 -4.09
N HIS A 27 10.00 0.80 -2.90
CA HIS A 27 9.01 1.74 -2.42
C HIS A 27 8.93 3.01 -3.29
N ALA A 28 10.07 3.54 -3.77
CA ALA A 28 10.08 4.67 -4.69
C ALA A 28 9.35 4.38 -6.01
N ILE A 29 9.54 3.19 -6.58
CA ILE A 29 8.86 2.77 -7.81
C ILE A 29 7.36 2.59 -7.56
N ILE A 30 6.98 1.94 -6.47
CA ILE A 30 5.58 1.71 -6.10
C ILE A 30 4.87 3.04 -5.85
N SER A 31 5.43 3.89 -5.01
CA SER A 31 4.83 5.19 -4.66
C SER A 31 4.70 6.12 -5.86
N ARG A 32 5.68 6.12 -6.76
CA ARG A 32 5.61 6.88 -8.01
C ARG A 32 4.51 6.36 -8.93
N SER A 33 4.39 5.03 -9.03
CA SER A 33 3.37 4.39 -9.85
C SER A 33 1.97 4.75 -9.36
N TRP A 34 1.72 4.63 -8.06
CA TRP A 34 0.46 5.00 -7.44
C TRP A 34 0.11 6.48 -7.67
N LEU A 35 1.05 7.39 -7.41
CA LEU A 35 0.85 8.82 -7.61
C LEU A 35 0.48 9.14 -9.05
N LEU A 36 1.26 8.66 -10.01
CA LEU A 36 1.03 8.95 -11.42
C LEU A 36 -0.26 8.30 -11.92
N ASN A 37 -0.57 7.07 -11.49
CA ASN A 37 -1.85 6.43 -11.79
C ASN A 37 -3.02 7.32 -11.30
N LYS A 38 -2.98 7.79 -10.06
CA LYS A 38 -4.00 8.67 -9.48
C LYS A 38 -4.14 9.98 -10.27
N LEU A 39 -3.03 10.62 -10.61
CA LEU A 39 -3.03 11.88 -11.37
C LEU A 39 -3.62 11.71 -12.79
N TYR A 40 -3.31 10.60 -13.47
CA TYR A 40 -3.85 10.32 -14.79
C TYR A 40 -5.33 9.95 -14.74
N ASN A 41 -5.75 9.17 -13.75
CA ASN A 41 -7.12 8.69 -13.63
C ASN A 41 -8.06 9.74 -13.01
N LYS A 42 -7.57 10.73 -12.26
CA LYS A 42 -8.38 11.85 -11.74
C LYS A 42 -9.19 12.52 -12.85
N LYS A 43 -8.63 12.63 -14.06
CA LYS A 43 -9.34 13.20 -15.22
C LYS A 43 -10.49 12.32 -15.72
N LEU A 44 -10.48 11.02 -15.39
CA LEU A 44 -11.49 10.05 -15.81
C LEU A 44 -12.54 9.81 -14.72
N SER A 45 -12.16 9.91 -13.45
CA SER A 45 -13.03 9.58 -12.31
C SER A 45 -14.03 10.67 -11.92
N LEU A 46 -13.94 11.87 -12.46
CA LEU A 46 -14.97 12.91 -12.29
C LEU A 46 -16.35 12.54 -12.86
N GLN A 47 -16.46 11.36 -13.49
CA GLN A 47 -17.71 10.86 -14.08
C GLN A 47 -18.30 9.61 -13.42
N GLN A 48 -17.64 9.00 -12.43
CA GLN A 48 -18.15 7.75 -11.84
C GLN A 48 -17.95 7.73 -10.30
N SER A 49 -18.80 8.45 -9.60
CA SER A 49 -19.03 8.22 -8.17
C SER A 49 -20.42 7.60 -7.97
N GLU A 50 -20.56 6.33 -8.25
CA GLU A 50 -21.71 5.60 -7.73
C GLU A 50 -21.36 5.06 -6.35
N PHE A 51 -21.81 5.78 -5.33
CA PHE A 51 -21.85 5.28 -3.97
C PHE A 51 -22.92 4.21 -3.86
N ARG A 52 -22.56 2.95 -3.64
CA ARG A 52 -23.54 1.94 -3.23
C ARG A 52 -23.91 2.17 -1.77
N THR A 53 -25.01 2.87 -1.53
CA THR A 53 -25.72 2.82 -0.26
C THR A 53 -26.55 1.56 -0.20
N PHE A 54 -26.24 0.65 0.69
CA PHE A 54 -27.10 -0.48 0.98
C PHE A 54 -28.29 -0.04 1.83
N THR A 55 -29.47 -0.53 1.47
CA THR A 55 -30.75 -0.18 2.04
C THR A 55 -30.98 -0.82 3.42
N GLU A 56 -31.79 -0.15 4.21
CA GLU A 56 -32.08 -0.31 5.63
C GLU A 56 -33.03 -1.49 5.94
N ASP A 57 -32.66 -2.71 5.71
CA ASP A 57 -33.45 -3.86 6.15
C ASP A 57 -32.74 -4.70 7.24
N GLY A 58 -32.06 -4.02 8.18
CA GLY A 58 -31.42 -4.69 9.32
C GLY A 58 -30.11 -5.38 9.04
N THR A 59 -29.58 -5.22 7.84
CA THR A 59 -28.24 -5.67 7.44
C THR A 59 -27.21 -4.60 7.78
N GLU A 60 -26.08 -5.01 8.34
CA GLU A 60 -24.96 -4.11 8.65
C GLU A 60 -24.57 -3.28 7.41
N LYS A 61 -24.50 -1.96 7.61
CA LYS A 61 -24.08 -1.02 6.58
C LYS A 61 -22.59 -1.19 6.34
N PHE A 62 -22.23 -1.88 5.27
CA PHE A 62 -20.86 -2.04 4.87
C PHE A 62 -20.44 -0.85 4.00
N THR A 63 -19.58 0.02 4.52
CA THR A 63 -19.09 1.18 3.78
C THR A 63 -17.63 0.95 3.43
N ARG A 64 -17.36 0.75 2.13
CA ARG A 64 -15.99 0.71 1.60
C ARG A 64 -15.54 2.13 1.30
N TRP A 65 -14.29 2.41 1.57
CA TRP A 65 -13.50 3.60 1.25
C TRP A 65 -14.28 4.85 0.81
N GLN A 66 -14.60 5.70 1.79
CA GLN A 66 -15.43 6.91 1.58
C GLN A 66 -14.64 8.13 1.12
N ASP A 67 -13.34 8.19 1.43
CA ASP A 67 -12.62 9.46 1.52
C ASP A 67 -11.82 9.82 0.25
N HIS A 68 -12.00 9.11 -0.86
CA HIS A 68 -11.23 9.35 -2.08
C HIS A 68 -11.58 10.67 -2.79
N LEU A 69 -12.67 11.32 -2.39
CA LEU A 69 -13.15 12.59 -2.96
C LEU A 69 -12.91 13.80 -2.04
N ASP A 70 -12.28 13.63 -0.89
CA ASP A 70 -12.19 14.67 0.14
C ASP A 70 -11.29 15.87 -0.23
N HIS A 71 -10.61 15.81 -1.37
CA HIS A 71 -9.82 16.95 -1.82
C HIS A 71 -10.11 17.32 -3.29
N ILE A 72 -10.83 18.40 -3.45
CA ILE A 72 -11.19 18.95 -4.76
C ILE A 72 -10.08 19.87 -5.29
N ASP A 73 -9.44 20.62 -4.41
CA ASP A 73 -8.52 21.70 -4.76
C ASP A 73 -7.05 21.26 -4.94
N PHE A 74 -6.71 20.02 -4.58
CA PHE A 74 -5.38 19.46 -4.73
C PHE A 74 -5.41 17.99 -5.17
N ASP A 75 -4.29 17.49 -5.67
CA ASP A 75 -4.26 16.16 -6.29
C ASP A 75 -4.16 15.03 -5.26
N VAL A 76 -3.42 15.25 -4.18
CA VAL A 76 -3.19 14.30 -3.09
C VAL A 76 -3.03 15.04 -1.77
N CYS A 77 -3.37 14.39 -0.66
CA CYS A 77 -3.21 14.90 0.69
C CYS A 77 -2.18 14.08 1.50
N ALA A 78 -2.13 14.31 2.81
CA ALA A 78 -1.23 13.60 3.73
C ALA A 78 -1.94 12.53 4.57
N ASP A 79 -3.24 12.31 4.34
CA ASP A 79 -4.07 11.37 5.09
C ASP A 79 -3.99 9.94 4.54
N ASP A 80 -4.54 8.97 5.28
CA ASP A 80 -4.38 7.53 5.03
C ASP A 80 -4.94 7.04 3.70
N HIS A 81 -5.90 7.75 3.10
CA HIS A 81 -6.41 7.44 1.76
C HIS A 81 -5.48 7.90 0.61
N CYS A 82 -4.47 8.68 0.95
CA CYS A 82 -3.34 9.04 0.09
C CYS A 82 -2.04 8.46 0.65
N GLN A 83 -0.91 8.92 0.15
CA GLN A 83 0.40 8.58 0.72
C GLN A 83 0.80 9.63 1.77
N ARG A 84 1.49 9.18 2.82
CA ARG A 84 1.88 10.04 3.92
C ARG A 84 2.93 11.07 3.52
N TYR A 85 2.48 12.21 3.02
CA TYR A 85 3.32 13.34 2.68
C TYR A 85 3.44 14.31 3.86
N GLN A 86 4.64 14.56 4.34
CA GLN A 86 4.91 15.44 5.49
C GLN A 86 5.63 16.74 5.11
N GLY A 87 5.52 17.16 3.85
CA GLY A 87 6.13 18.39 3.34
C GLY A 87 7.57 18.21 2.83
N ILE A 88 8.04 19.17 2.06
CA ILE A 88 9.39 19.16 1.45
C ILE A 88 10.51 19.32 2.49
N THR A 89 10.18 19.74 3.70
CA THR A 89 11.13 19.89 4.82
C THR A 89 11.29 18.61 5.64
N LYS A 90 10.60 17.53 5.28
CA LYS A 90 10.77 16.24 5.95
C LYS A 90 12.22 15.79 5.91
N VAL A 91 12.78 15.53 7.07
CA VAL A 91 14.14 14.98 7.19
C VAL A 91 14.22 13.65 6.45
N SER A 92 15.20 13.53 5.58
CA SER A 92 15.46 12.38 4.74
C SER A 92 16.89 11.86 4.99
N SER A 93 17.24 10.75 4.36
CA SER A 93 18.59 10.18 4.43
C SER A 93 19.26 10.14 3.07
N PRO A 94 20.61 10.03 3.01
CA PRO A 94 21.31 9.83 1.76
C PRO A 94 20.83 8.58 0.99
N ALA A 95 20.43 7.53 1.70
CA ALA A 95 19.89 6.31 1.09
C ALA A 95 18.54 6.55 0.36
N VAL A 96 17.67 7.40 0.91
CA VAL A 96 16.44 7.81 0.23
C VAL A 96 16.75 8.60 -1.05
N ALA A 97 17.66 9.55 -0.96
CA ALA A 97 18.07 10.35 -2.13
C ALA A 97 18.68 9.46 -3.24
N GLU A 98 19.52 8.49 -2.86
CA GLU A 98 20.08 7.51 -3.77
C GLU A 98 19.00 6.62 -4.40
N ALA A 99 18.06 6.09 -3.59
CA ALA A 99 16.96 5.29 -4.07
C ALA A 99 16.12 6.00 -5.13
N ILE A 100 15.76 7.26 -4.86
CA ILE A 100 15.00 8.09 -5.80
C ILE A 100 15.79 8.33 -7.09
N LYS A 101 17.08 8.71 -6.97
CA LYS A 101 17.96 8.96 -8.11
C LYS A 101 18.09 7.72 -9.01
N GLU A 102 18.34 6.55 -8.43
CA GLU A 102 18.55 5.31 -9.19
C GLU A 102 17.26 4.72 -9.79
N THR A 103 16.12 5.12 -9.25
CA THR A 103 14.79 4.73 -9.74
C THR A 103 14.08 5.85 -10.48
N TYR A 104 14.77 6.93 -10.81
CA TYR A 104 14.17 8.08 -11.46
C TYR A 104 13.33 7.69 -12.68
N GLY A 105 12.07 8.16 -12.72
CA GLY A 105 11.13 7.90 -13.81
C GLY A 105 10.66 6.46 -13.95
N LYS A 106 11.13 5.51 -13.13
CA LYS A 106 10.68 4.11 -13.19
C LYS A 106 9.31 3.95 -12.53
N VAL A 107 8.40 3.28 -13.24
CA VAL A 107 7.03 2.96 -12.79
C VAL A 107 6.68 1.52 -13.15
N LEU A 108 5.67 0.98 -12.48
CA LEU A 108 5.08 -0.31 -12.81
C LEU A 108 4.03 -0.13 -13.92
N PHE A 109 4.11 -0.98 -14.93
CA PHE A 109 3.19 -0.99 -16.06
C PHE A 109 2.51 -2.34 -16.19
N PHE A 110 1.22 -2.33 -16.47
CA PHE A 110 0.45 -3.50 -16.85
C PHE A 110 -0.53 -3.13 -17.97
N ASP A 111 -0.54 -3.90 -19.03
CA ASP A 111 -1.39 -3.71 -20.22
C ASP A 111 -1.39 -2.25 -20.74
N GLY A 112 -0.19 -1.68 -20.90
CA GLY A 112 -0.01 -0.32 -21.43
C GLY A 112 -0.41 0.82 -20.50
N LYS A 113 -0.76 0.54 -19.23
CA LYS A 113 -1.16 1.54 -18.23
C LYS A 113 -0.23 1.49 -17.02
N ILE A 114 -0.07 2.64 -16.35
CA ILE A 114 0.61 2.68 -15.06
C ILE A 114 -0.27 1.99 -14.01
N CYS A 115 0.33 1.08 -13.23
CA CYS A 115 -0.37 0.34 -12.20
C CYS A 115 -0.84 1.24 -11.04
N ASP A 116 -2.04 0.95 -10.51
CA ASP A 116 -2.43 1.39 -9.16
C ASP A 116 -1.67 0.53 -8.15
N ALA A 117 -0.47 0.98 -7.80
CA ALA A 117 0.47 0.19 -7.02
C ALA A 117 0.24 0.42 -5.52
N ARG A 118 -0.54 -0.47 -4.91
CA ARG A 118 -0.85 -0.44 -3.47
C ARG A 118 0.19 -1.19 -2.66
N PHE A 119 0.36 -0.78 -1.40
CA PHE A 119 1.25 -1.44 -0.45
C PHE A 119 0.68 -1.36 0.98
N TYR A 120 1.20 -2.19 1.86
CA TYR A 120 0.93 -2.16 3.30
C TYR A 120 2.17 -2.68 4.06
N LYS A 121 2.22 -2.41 5.35
CA LYS A 121 3.40 -2.74 6.17
C LYS A 121 3.45 -4.20 6.59
N ALA A 122 2.30 -4.83 6.78
CA ALA A 122 2.20 -6.23 7.18
C ALA A 122 0.95 -6.86 6.57
N CYS A 123 1.08 -8.05 6.00
CA CYS A 123 0.02 -8.74 5.28
C CYS A 123 -0.54 -9.96 6.04
N GLY A 124 -0.01 -10.29 7.23
CA GLY A 124 -0.39 -11.51 7.93
C GLY A 124 0.03 -12.81 7.24
N GLY A 125 0.95 -12.74 6.27
CA GLY A 125 1.50 -13.86 5.53
C GLY A 125 0.97 -14.07 4.12
N VAL A 126 -0.16 -13.42 3.77
CA VAL A 126 -0.76 -13.43 2.42
C VAL A 126 -1.33 -12.05 2.13
N THR A 127 -1.12 -11.54 0.92
CA THR A 127 -1.73 -10.29 0.47
C THR A 127 -3.22 -10.47 0.15
N GLU A 128 -3.95 -9.37 0.03
CA GLU A 128 -5.39 -9.41 -0.24
C GLU A 128 -5.70 -8.97 -1.68
N TYR A 129 -6.87 -9.31 -2.18
CA TYR A 129 -7.41 -8.75 -3.40
C TYR A 129 -7.70 -7.25 -3.22
N PHE A 130 -7.43 -6.47 -4.27
CA PHE A 130 -7.73 -5.02 -4.27
C PHE A 130 -9.21 -4.73 -3.98
N GLU A 131 -10.10 -5.46 -4.62
CA GLU A 131 -11.55 -5.30 -4.50
C GLU A 131 -12.11 -5.57 -3.09
N ASN A 132 -11.37 -6.27 -2.25
CA ASN A 132 -11.76 -6.48 -0.86
C ASN A 132 -11.40 -5.29 0.04
N CYS A 133 -10.41 -4.51 -0.34
CA CYS A 133 -9.88 -3.40 0.48
C CYS A 133 -10.31 -2.02 -0.01
N TRP A 134 -10.55 -1.86 -1.32
CA TRP A 134 -10.72 -0.56 -1.95
C TRP A 134 -12.02 -0.48 -2.76
N GLU A 135 -11.92 -0.35 -4.08
CA GLU A 135 -13.05 -0.26 -4.98
C GLU A 135 -13.41 -1.66 -5.52
N GLU A 136 -14.66 -1.84 -5.96
CA GLU A 136 -15.13 -3.10 -6.56
C GLU A 136 -14.63 -3.21 -8.02
N VAL A 137 -13.31 -3.15 -8.18
CA VAL A 137 -12.60 -3.27 -9.46
C VAL A 137 -11.51 -4.32 -9.35
N HIS A 138 -11.54 -5.32 -10.22
CA HIS A 138 -10.50 -6.34 -10.24
C HIS A 138 -9.25 -5.86 -10.98
N HIS A 139 -8.10 -5.90 -10.28
CA HIS A 139 -6.80 -5.66 -10.87
C HIS A 139 -6.00 -6.98 -10.95
N PRO A 140 -5.67 -7.51 -12.15
CA PRO A 140 -4.97 -8.79 -12.28
C PRO A 140 -3.59 -8.85 -11.62
N TYR A 141 -3.02 -7.71 -11.29
CA TYR A 141 -1.72 -7.58 -10.63
C TYR A 141 -1.81 -7.26 -9.13
N LEU A 142 -3.01 -7.08 -8.57
CA LEU A 142 -3.27 -6.88 -7.13
C LEU A 142 -4.10 -8.06 -6.60
N VAL A 143 -3.47 -9.20 -6.55
CA VAL A 143 -4.04 -10.50 -6.15
C VAL A 143 -3.31 -11.05 -4.94
N PRO A 144 -3.88 -12.04 -4.22
CA PRO A 144 -3.20 -12.70 -3.13
C PRO A 144 -1.86 -13.30 -3.53
N VAL A 145 -0.81 -12.90 -2.82
CA VAL A 145 0.54 -13.43 -2.96
C VAL A 145 1.05 -13.81 -1.57
N LYS A 146 1.71 -14.95 -1.44
CA LYS A 146 2.34 -15.34 -0.19
C LYS A 146 3.55 -14.46 0.12
N ASP A 147 3.66 -14.07 1.37
CA ASP A 147 4.77 -13.30 1.91
C ASP A 147 5.88 -14.22 2.45
N ASN A 148 6.23 -15.27 1.69
CA ASN A 148 7.34 -16.16 2.02
C ASN A 148 7.84 -16.92 0.77
N LEU A 149 8.89 -17.72 0.94
CA LEU A 149 9.51 -18.52 -0.14
C LEU A 149 9.13 -20.02 -0.09
N ASP A 150 8.22 -20.43 0.80
CA ASP A 150 7.83 -21.83 0.86
C ASP A 150 6.81 -22.18 -0.26
N ASP A 151 6.73 -23.47 -0.60
CA ASP A 151 5.86 -23.99 -1.67
C ASP A 151 4.45 -24.35 -1.18
N GLN A 152 4.10 -24.06 0.08
CA GLN A 152 2.77 -24.37 0.59
C GLN A 152 1.71 -23.54 -0.14
N ALA A 153 0.58 -24.14 -0.44
CA ALA A 153 -0.56 -23.45 -1.05
C ALA A 153 -1.10 -22.36 -0.11
N ILE A 154 -1.62 -21.29 -0.71
CA ILE A 154 -2.40 -20.29 0.02
C ILE A 154 -3.67 -20.98 0.53
N PRO A 155 -3.99 -20.91 1.85
CA PRO A 155 -5.22 -21.48 2.38
C PRO A 155 -6.45 -20.77 1.79
N ASN A 156 -7.56 -21.47 1.72
CA ASN A 156 -8.83 -20.86 1.33
C ASN A 156 -9.40 -20.05 2.51
N LEU A 157 -9.05 -18.78 2.62
CA LEU A 157 -9.48 -17.89 3.70
C LEU A 157 -10.96 -17.46 3.60
N THR A 158 -11.70 -17.92 2.56
CA THR A 158 -13.17 -17.77 2.49
C THR A 158 -13.88 -18.90 3.23
N ASP A 159 -13.18 -19.98 3.58
CA ASP A 159 -13.67 -21.01 4.48
C ASP A 159 -13.43 -20.58 5.94
N GLU A 160 -14.49 -20.53 6.73
CA GLU A 160 -14.45 -20.02 8.12
C GLU A 160 -13.45 -20.79 8.98
N LYS A 161 -13.38 -22.10 8.84
CA LYS A 161 -12.48 -22.96 9.65
C LYS A 161 -11.02 -22.79 9.24
N GLU A 162 -10.76 -22.67 7.95
CA GLU A 162 -9.41 -22.42 7.46
C GLU A 162 -8.95 -20.99 7.82
N CYS A 163 -9.86 -20.03 7.77
CA CYS A 163 -9.60 -18.66 8.21
C CYS A 163 -9.28 -18.60 9.72
N GLU A 164 -10.12 -19.21 10.57
CA GLU A 164 -9.87 -19.28 12.01
C GLU A 164 -8.54 -19.95 12.31
N LYS A 165 -8.25 -21.07 11.68
CA LYS A 165 -6.97 -21.78 11.83
C LYS A 165 -5.78 -20.89 11.41
N TRP A 166 -5.92 -20.16 10.32
CA TRP A 166 -4.89 -19.22 9.86
C TRP A 166 -4.66 -18.08 10.85
N LEU A 167 -5.73 -17.44 11.33
CA LEU A 167 -5.67 -16.34 12.31
C LEU A 167 -5.03 -16.78 13.64
N LEU A 168 -5.30 -18.01 14.09
CA LEU A 168 -4.72 -18.56 15.31
C LEU A 168 -3.32 -19.17 15.11
N SER A 169 -2.87 -19.29 13.87
CA SER A 169 -1.52 -19.73 13.56
C SER A 169 -0.55 -18.54 13.55
N ALA A 170 0.73 -18.82 13.62
CA ALA A 170 1.78 -17.84 13.34
C ALA A 170 2.47 -18.23 12.03
N PRO A 171 1.85 -17.93 10.85
CA PRO A 171 2.37 -18.39 9.58
C PRO A 171 3.77 -17.84 9.33
N LYS A 172 4.64 -18.65 8.76
CA LYS A 172 5.96 -18.18 8.33
C LYS A 172 5.78 -17.16 7.22
N SER A 173 6.25 -15.95 7.45
CA SER A 173 6.21 -14.87 6.47
C SER A 173 7.34 -13.87 6.75
N PHE A 174 7.68 -13.05 5.76
CA PHE A 174 8.68 -11.99 5.95
C PHE A 174 8.22 -10.93 6.94
N CYS A 175 6.91 -10.70 7.06
CA CYS A 175 6.34 -9.76 8.03
C CYS A 175 6.17 -10.35 9.44
N ASN A 176 6.39 -11.66 9.63
CA ASN A 176 6.31 -12.33 10.94
C ASN A 176 7.68 -12.80 11.39
N THR A 177 8.38 -11.96 12.12
CA THR A 177 9.70 -12.26 12.68
C THR A 177 9.68 -12.35 14.20
N THR A 178 10.46 -13.26 14.75
CA THR A 178 10.76 -13.35 16.19
C THR A 178 12.16 -12.84 16.53
N ASP A 179 12.88 -12.33 15.53
CA ASP A 179 14.22 -11.77 15.74
C ASP A 179 14.11 -10.46 16.55
N LYS A 180 14.62 -10.51 17.77
CA LYS A 180 14.56 -9.37 18.70
C LYS A 180 15.31 -8.13 18.18
N ALA A 181 16.39 -8.30 17.41
CA ALA A 181 17.11 -7.18 16.84
C ALA A 181 16.23 -6.45 15.80
N VAL A 182 15.58 -7.21 14.92
CA VAL A 182 14.65 -6.65 13.92
C VAL A 182 13.44 -6.01 14.61
N LEU A 183 12.85 -6.67 15.60
CA LEU A 183 11.71 -6.14 16.34
C LEU A 183 12.04 -4.83 17.07
N SER A 184 13.23 -4.74 17.67
CA SER A 184 13.68 -3.51 18.38
C SER A 184 13.91 -2.31 17.44
N GLU A 185 14.19 -2.55 16.17
CA GLU A 185 14.31 -1.48 15.15
C GLU A 185 12.95 -0.94 14.70
N VAL A 186 11.91 -1.78 14.74
CA VAL A 186 10.58 -1.45 14.22
C VAL A 186 9.61 -1.04 15.33
N LEU A 187 9.71 -1.68 16.47
CA LEU A 187 8.83 -1.45 17.62
C LEU A 187 9.59 -0.65 18.67
N ASN A 188 9.20 0.60 18.89
CA ASN A 188 9.72 1.41 19.99
C ASN A 188 9.27 0.80 21.32
N ASN A 189 10.25 0.53 22.21
CA ASN A 189 10.03 -0.05 23.55
C ASN A 189 9.40 -1.46 23.53
N TYR A 190 9.89 -2.31 22.65
CA TYR A 190 9.59 -3.72 22.72
C TYR A 190 10.45 -4.36 23.82
N ASP A 191 9.87 -4.54 25.00
CA ASP A 191 10.41 -5.32 26.13
C ASP A 191 9.87 -6.76 26.10
#